data_b85e96ec3b0dcc4b954494a279a450b6
#
_entry.id   b85e96ec3b0dcc4b954494a279a450b6
#
_cell.length_a   1.000
_cell.length_b   1.000
_cell.length_c   1.000
_cell.angle_alpha   90.00
_cell.angle_beta   90.00
_cell.angle_gamma   90.00
#
_symmetry.space_group_name_H-M   'P 1'
#
loop_
_entity.id
_entity.type
_entity.pdbx_description
1 polymer ?
#
loop_
_entity_poly.entity_id
_entity_poly.type
_entity_poly.pdbx_seq_one_letter_code
_entity_poly.pdbx_strand_id
1 'polypeptide(L)'
;MEAAVAALRRAAPRSALCAAIGPHIGPCCYEVDAPVLTALFDSPAPPSPQLAPPNALRPTRPGHFLLNLGAVAQHRLTRAGLPAAHITTIPHPCTHCAPHFASYRRDGPQSGRILHWIAVPQRKE
;
A
#
# COMPACT_ATOMS: atom_id res chain seq x y z
N MET A 1 -6.55 5.07 -4.94
CA MET A 1 -5.96 3.94 -5.70
C MET A 1 -6.92 3.50 -6.82
N GLU A 2 -8.12 3.10 -6.51
CA GLU A 2 -9.13 2.67 -7.49
C GLU A 2 -9.46 3.76 -8.51
N ALA A 3 -9.58 5.02 -8.07
CA ALA A 3 -9.80 6.16 -8.94
C ALA A 3 -8.67 6.37 -9.96
N ALA A 4 -7.41 6.15 -9.56
CA ALA A 4 -6.27 6.23 -10.46
C ALA A 4 -6.31 5.11 -11.52
N VAL A 5 -6.63 3.88 -11.12
CA VAL A 5 -6.82 2.76 -12.05
C VAL A 5 -7.92 3.07 -13.05
N ALA A 6 -9.07 3.57 -12.58
CA ALA A 6 -10.18 3.94 -13.45
C ALA A 6 -9.80 5.05 -14.43
N ALA A 7 -9.05 6.07 -13.99
CA ALA A 7 -8.57 7.15 -14.85
C ALA A 7 -7.62 6.64 -15.93
N LEU A 8 -6.67 5.78 -15.58
CA LEU A 8 -5.73 5.17 -16.53
C LEU A 8 -6.45 4.27 -17.56
N ARG A 9 -7.45 3.50 -17.12
CA ARG A 9 -8.27 2.69 -18.02
C ARG A 9 -9.02 3.54 -19.03
N ARG A 10 -9.57 4.69 -18.61
CA ARG A 10 -10.23 5.62 -19.55
C ARG A 10 -9.24 6.23 -20.54
N ALA A 11 -8.04 6.61 -20.07
CA ALA A 11 -7.02 7.21 -20.92
C ALA A 11 -6.39 6.22 -21.91
N ALA A 12 -6.25 4.95 -21.51
CA ALA A 12 -5.59 3.92 -22.31
C ALA A 12 -6.35 2.57 -22.22
N PRO A 13 -7.56 2.46 -22.81
CA PRO A 13 -8.46 1.32 -22.58
C PRO A 13 -7.92 -0.02 -23.11
N ARG A 14 -6.98 -0.01 -24.04
CA ARG A 14 -6.37 -1.21 -24.63
C ARG A 14 -5.00 -1.55 -24.04
N SER A 15 -4.47 -0.72 -23.14
CA SER A 15 -3.14 -0.92 -22.56
C SER A 15 -3.22 -1.84 -21.34
N ALA A 16 -2.22 -2.71 -21.20
CA ALA A 16 -2.02 -3.43 -19.95
C ALA A 16 -1.57 -2.45 -18.86
N LEU A 17 -2.21 -2.53 -17.69
CA LEU A 17 -1.80 -1.75 -16.53
C LEU A 17 -0.92 -2.61 -15.63
N CYS A 18 0.14 -2.00 -15.13
CA CYS A 18 1.02 -2.56 -14.12
C CYS A 18 1.09 -1.63 -12.92
N ALA A 19 1.33 -2.18 -11.75
CA ALA A 19 1.53 -1.43 -10.51
C ALA A 19 2.81 -1.88 -9.81
N ALA A 20 3.49 -0.92 -9.19
CA ALA A 20 4.62 -1.19 -8.30
C ALA A 20 4.29 -0.64 -6.91
N ILE A 21 4.43 -1.47 -5.89
CA ILE A 21 4.29 -1.08 -4.49
C ILE A 21 5.69 -0.80 -3.97
N GLY A 22 5.99 0.49 -3.78
CA GLY A 22 7.29 0.97 -3.31
C GLY A 22 7.48 0.85 -1.80
N PRO A 23 8.57 1.44 -1.26
CA PRO A 23 8.86 1.44 0.17
C PRO A 23 7.71 2.01 0.99
N HIS A 24 7.34 1.32 2.05
CA HIS A 24 6.31 1.71 3.00
C HIS A 24 6.62 1.09 4.36
N ILE A 25 5.96 1.56 5.42
CA ILE A 25 6.10 0.90 6.72
C ILE A 25 5.48 -0.50 6.66
N GLY A 26 6.24 -1.50 7.07
CA GLY A 26 5.81 -2.89 7.02
C GLY A 26 4.98 -3.34 8.23
N PRO A 27 4.35 -4.52 8.15
CA PRO A 27 3.54 -5.08 9.22
C PRO A 27 4.36 -5.46 10.47
N CYS A 28 5.68 -5.46 10.38
CA CYS A 28 6.58 -5.63 11.51
C CYS A 28 6.60 -4.43 12.46
N CYS A 29 6.26 -3.23 11.96
CA CYS A 29 6.45 -1.96 12.66
C CYS A 29 5.21 -1.07 12.68
N TYR A 30 4.18 -1.37 11.88
CA TYR A 30 3.03 -0.49 11.75
C TYR A 30 1.88 -0.90 12.65
N GLU A 31 2.02 -0.63 13.94
CA GLU A 31 0.90 -0.77 14.88
C GLU A 31 -0.05 0.42 14.73
N VAL A 32 -1.33 0.12 14.60
CA VAL A 32 -2.43 1.07 14.36
C VAL A 32 -3.59 0.81 15.31
N ASP A 33 -4.46 1.80 15.42
CA ASP A 33 -5.67 1.79 16.24
C ASP A 33 -6.90 2.24 15.45
N ALA A 34 -8.03 2.42 16.13
CA ALA A 34 -9.30 2.76 15.53
C ALA A 34 -9.28 3.98 14.59
N PRO A 35 -8.60 5.11 14.88
CA PRO A 35 -8.50 6.23 13.95
C PRO A 35 -7.92 5.86 12.58
N VAL A 36 -6.86 5.04 12.55
CA VAL A 36 -6.26 4.59 11.28
C VAL A 36 -7.19 3.63 10.55
N LEU A 37 -7.83 2.70 11.27
CA LEU A 37 -8.80 1.78 10.68
C LEU A 37 -9.98 2.56 10.06
N THR A 38 -10.49 3.55 10.76
CA THR A 38 -11.56 4.41 10.26
C THR A 38 -11.14 5.14 8.99
N ALA A 39 -9.93 5.72 8.96
CA ALA A 39 -9.42 6.42 7.79
C ALA A 39 -9.21 5.51 6.57
N LEU A 40 -8.85 4.24 6.77
CA LEU A 40 -8.58 3.30 5.69
C LEU A 40 -9.81 2.51 5.24
N PHE A 41 -10.70 2.17 6.16
CA PHE A 41 -11.79 1.22 5.94
C PHE A 41 -13.17 1.75 6.27
N ASP A 42 -13.26 3.02 6.66
CA ASP A 42 -14.50 3.67 7.10
C ASP A 42 -15.15 2.95 8.31
N SER A 43 -14.32 2.32 9.15
CA SER A 43 -14.75 1.58 10.32
C SER A 43 -13.63 1.51 11.37
N PRO A 44 -13.94 1.69 12.67
CA PRO A 44 -12.95 1.51 13.74
C PRO A 44 -12.61 0.05 14.02
N ALA A 45 -13.37 -0.88 13.45
CA ALA A 45 -13.17 -2.33 13.59
C ALA A 45 -12.39 -2.90 12.38
N PRO A 46 -11.81 -4.10 12.52
CA PRO A 46 -11.20 -4.79 11.39
C PRO A 46 -12.16 -4.91 10.21
N PRO A 47 -11.68 -4.63 9.00
CA PRO A 47 -12.53 -4.61 7.81
C PRO A 47 -13.00 -6.02 7.42
N SER A 48 -14.08 -6.06 6.65
CA SER A 48 -14.52 -7.29 6.00
C SER A 48 -13.49 -7.79 4.97
N PRO A 49 -13.51 -9.08 4.60
CA PRO A 49 -12.62 -9.63 3.57
C PRO A 49 -12.73 -8.97 2.20
N GLN A 50 -13.82 -8.25 1.96
CA GLN A 50 -14.01 -7.46 0.74
C GLN A 50 -13.14 -6.20 0.71
N LEU A 51 -12.82 -5.63 1.86
CA LEU A 51 -12.04 -4.39 1.97
C LEU A 51 -10.55 -4.63 2.18
N ALA A 52 -10.19 -5.74 2.82
CA ALA A 52 -8.80 -6.14 3.02
C ALA A 52 -8.68 -7.67 3.10
N PRO A 53 -7.52 -8.23 2.73
CA PRO A 53 -7.29 -9.67 2.89
C PRO A 53 -7.23 -10.05 4.38
N PRO A 54 -7.51 -11.32 4.74
CA PRO A 54 -7.53 -11.78 6.15
C PRO A 54 -6.21 -11.54 6.91
N ASN A 55 -5.08 -11.51 6.21
CA ASN A 55 -3.75 -11.29 6.79
C ASN A 55 -3.33 -9.81 6.82
N ALA A 56 -4.24 -8.89 6.49
CA ALA A 56 -3.92 -7.45 6.50
C ALA A 56 -3.74 -6.89 7.91
N LEU A 57 -4.41 -7.48 8.90
CA LEU A 57 -4.38 -7.04 10.29
C LEU A 57 -4.05 -8.23 11.22
N ARG A 58 -3.11 -8.01 12.12
CA ARG A 58 -2.77 -8.95 13.20
C ARG A 58 -2.96 -8.26 14.55
N PRO A 59 -3.85 -8.76 15.43
CA PRO A 59 -4.04 -8.19 16.76
C PRO A 59 -2.73 -8.18 17.57
N THR A 60 -2.54 -7.15 18.37
CA THR A 60 -1.39 -7.01 19.29
C THR A 60 -1.87 -6.85 20.73
N ARG A 61 -2.50 -5.75 21.05
CA ARG A 61 -3.09 -5.42 22.35
C ARG A 61 -4.51 -4.91 22.15
N PRO A 62 -5.34 -4.79 23.18
CA PRO A 62 -6.73 -4.37 23.02
C PRO A 62 -6.85 -3.10 22.14
N GLY A 63 -7.64 -3.21 21.07
CA GLY A 63 -7.88 -2.11 20.11
C GLY A 63 -6.72 -1.77 19.17
N HIS A 64 -5.61 -2.53 19.18
CA HIS A 64 -4.43 -2.27 18.33
C HIS A 64 -4.10 -3.47 17.44
N PHE A 65 -3.57 -3.17 16.26
CA PHE A 65 -3.26 -4.15 15.23
C PHE A 65 -1.98 -3.79 14.50
N LEU A 66 -1.19 -4.78 14.12
CA LEU A 66 -0.17 -4.59 13.08
C LEU A 66 -0.84 -4.64 11.72
N LEU A 67 -0.66 -3.58 10.95
CA LEU A 67 -1.28 -3.41 9.63
C LEU A 67 -0.28 -3.68 8.51
N ASN A 68 -0.68 -4.55 7.58
CA ASN A 68 0.04 -4.82 6.34
C ASN A 68 -0.48 -3.94 5.19
N LEU A 69 0.08 -2.73 5.06
CA LEU A 69 -0.29 -1.79 4.00
C LEU A 69 -0.06 -2.36 2.59
N GLY A 70 1.01 -3.11 2.40
CA GLY A 70 1.30 -3.75 1.11
C GLY A 70 0.22 -4.74 0.70
N ALA A 71 -0.24 -5.57 1.64
CA ALA A 71 -1.34 -6.51 1.38
C ALA A 71 -2.65 -5.79 1.08
N VAL A 72 -2.97 -4.72 1.79
CA VAL A 72 -4.15 -3.89 1.52
C VAL A 72 -4.06 -3.25 0.13
N ALA A 73 -2.90 -2.69 -0.22
CA ALA A 73 -2.69 -2.08 -1.53
C ALA A 73 -2.84 -3.10 -2.67
N GLN A 74 -2.21 -4.26 -2.54
CA GLN A 74 -2.31 -5.34 -3.52
C GLN A 74 -3.76 -5.81 -3.68
N HIS A 75 -4.47 -6.01 -2.58
CA HIS A 75 -5.88 -6.41 -2.58
C HIS A 75 -6.75 -5.39 -3.33
N ARG A 76 -6.61 -4.10 -3.03
CA ARG A 76 -7.37 -3.04 -3.69
C ARG A 76 -7.05 -2.92 -5.18
N LEU A 77 -5.80 -3.07 -5.58
CA LEU A 77 -5.39 -3.08 -6.99
C LEU A 77 -6.00 -4.27 -7.73
N THR A 78 -5.96 -5.46 -7.13
CA THR A 78 -6.58 -6.66 -7.72
C THR A 78 -8.08 -6.49 -7.87
N ARG A 79 -8.76 -5.95 -6.88
CA ARG A 79 -10.20 -5.65 -6.97
C ARG A 79 -10.53 -4.56 -8.00
N ALA A 80 -9.61 -3.65 -8.25
CA ALA A 80 -9.73 -2.65 -9.31
C ALA A 80 -9.46 -3.25 -10.72
N GLY A 81 -9.17 -4.53 -10.81
CA GLY A 81 -9.02 -5.26 -12.07
C GLY A 81 -7.59 -5.42 -12.57
N LEU A 82 -6.57 -5.21 -11.73
CA LEU A 82 -5.19 -5.56 -12.09
C LEU A 82 -4.94 -7.04 -11.77
N PRO A 83 -4.46 -7.83 -12.72
CA PRO A 83 -3.98 -9.19 -12.42
C PRO A 83 -2.85 -9.16 -11.40
N ALA A 84 -2.81 -10.13 -10.48
CA ALA A 84 -1.75 -10.23 -9.47
C ALA A 84 -0.33 -10.26 -10.10
N ALA A 85 -0.19 -10.90 -11.27
CA ALA A 85 1.07 -10.93 -12.02
C ALA A 85 1.54 -9.54 -12.53
N HIS A 86 0.67 -8.55 -12.55
CA HIS A 86 0.99 -7.18 -12.95
C HIS A 86 1.25 -6.26 -11.74
N ILE A 87 1.27 -6.80 -10.53
CA ILE A 87 1.53 -6.05 -9.31
C ILE A 87 2.86 -6.52 -8.72
N THR A 88 3.82 -5.62 -8.63
CA THR A 88 5.15 -5.90 -8.08
C THR A 88 5.32 -5.18 -6.75
N THR A 89 5.93 -5.85 -5.78
CA THR A 89 6.34 -5.23 -4.52
C THR A 89 7.87 -5.36 -4.40
N ILE A 90 8.55 -4.31 -3.99
CA ILE A 90 9.99 -4.35 -3.78
C ILE A 90 10.33 -5.29 -2.60
N PRO A 91 11.50 -5.96 -2.63
CA PRO A 91 11.98 -6.71 -1.46
C PRO A 91 12.23 -5.79 -0.27
N HIS A 92 11.91 -6.26 0.94
CA HIS A 92 12.16 -5.55 2.20
C HIS A 92 11.66 -4.09 2.21
N PRO A 93 10.37 -3.86 1.99
CA PRO A 93 9.82 -2.51 1.77
C PRO A 93 9.70 -1.68 3.05
N CYS A 94 9.96 -2.23 4.24
CA CYS A 94 9.70 -1.53 5.51
C CYS A 94 10.64 -0.34 5.72
N THR A 95 10.08 0.85 5.62
CA THR A 95 10.82 2.12 5.80
C THR A 95 11.30 2.34 7.23
N HIS A 96 10.63 1.74 8.23
CA HIS A 96 11.05 1.84 9.62
C HIS A 96 12.29 0.98 9.92
N CYS A 97 12.34 -0.24 9.36
CA CYS A 97 13.47 -1.16 9.56
C CYS A 97 14.70 -0.74 8.74
N ALA A 98 14.51 -0.16 7.56
CA ALA A 98 15.58 0.19 6.66
C ALA A 98 16.07 1.63 6.90
N PRO A 99 17.29 1.84 7.43
CA PRO A 99 17.77 3.15 7.86
C PRO A 99 17.97 4.14 6.70
N HIS A 100 18.12 3.65 5.48
CA HIS A 100 18.28 4.48 4.28
C HIS A 100 16.97 5.08 3.76
N PHE A 101 15.82 4.63 4.26
CA PHE A 101 14.53 5.25 3.96
C PHE A 101 14.13 6.26 5.03
N ALA A 102 13.52 7.36 4.61
CA ALA A 102 12.85 8.27 5.54
C ALA A 102 11.67 7.57 6.21
N SER A 103 11.52 7.73 7.52
CA SER A 103 10.42 7.12 8.27
C SER A 103 9.95 8.06 9.39
N TYR A 104 8.78 8.65 9.21
CA TYR A 104 8.19 9.50 10.24
C TYR A 104 7.94 8.74 11.55
N ARG A 105 7.56 7.47 11.48
CA ARG A 105 7.34 6.62 12.66
C ARG A 105 8.62 6.40 13.47
N ARG A 106 9.79 6.35 12.80
CA ARG A 106 11.10 6.22 13.46
C ARG A 106 11.65 7.57 13.89
N ASP A 107 11.60 8.57 13.01
CA ASP A 107 12.37 9.81 13.12
C ASP A 107 11.50 11.02 13.51
N GLY A 108 10.19 10.86 13.58
CA GLY A 108 9.25 11.94 13.91
C GLY A 108 9.26 13.10 12.91
N PRO A 109 9.02 14.34 13.39
CA PRO A 109 8.98 15.54 12.54
C PRO A 109 10.27 15.84 11.78
N GLN A 110 11.40 15.30 12.23
CA GLN A 110 12.72 15.46 11.58
C GLN A 110 12.89 14.53 10.37
N SER A 111 11.95 13.60 10.16
CA SER A 111 11.97 12.71 9.02
C SER A 111 11.90 13.47 7.70
N GLY A 112 12.74 13.09 6.75
CA GLY A 112 12.63 13.49 5.36
C GLY A 112 11.37 12.93 4.68
N ARG A 113 11.38 12.95 3.35
CA ARG A 113 10.31 12.40 2.50
C ARG A 113 10.91 11.41 1.50
N ILE A 114 10.12 10.44 1.10
CA ILE A 114 10.46 9.51 0.01
C ILE A 114 9.73 10.00 -1.23
N LEU A 115 10.48 10.17 -2.32
CA LEU A 115 9.91 10.43 -3.63
C LEU A 115 9.77 9.11 -4.38
N HIS A 116 8.55 8.79 -4.79
CA HIS A 116 8.25 7.65 -5.65
C HIS A 116 7.91 8.16 -7.06
N TRP A 117 8.50 7.52 -8.05
CA TRP A 117 8.16 7.78 -9.44
C TRP A 117 8.22 6.50 -10.26
N ILE A 118 7.46 6.47 -11.34
CA ILE A 118 7.45 5.37 -12.29
C ILE A 118 7.38 5.95 -13.71
N ALA A 119 8.10 5.36 -14.62
CA ALA A 119 8.09 5.77 -16.02
C ALA A 119 7.95 4.53 -16.92
N VAL A 120 7.20 4.67 -17.99
CA VAL A 120 7.12 3.69 -19.07
C VAL A 120 8.13 4.09 -20.12
N PRO A 121 9.12 3.23 -20.45
CA PRO A 121 10.05 3.52 -21.54
C PRO A 121 9.31 3.74 -22.86
N GLN A 122 9.64 4.81 -23.57
CA GLN A 122 9.14 4.97 -24.94
C GLN A 122 9.78 3.89 -25.81
N ARG A 123 8.95 3.13 -26.53
CA ARG A 123 9.48 2.27 -27.59
C ARG A 123 10.12 3.20 -28.64
N LYS A 124 11.42 3.04 -28.85
CA LYS A 124 12.04 3.58 -30.06
C LYS A 124 11.45 2.82 -31.23
N GLU A 125 10.77 3.53 -32.10
CA GLU A 125 10.35 2.98 -33.38
C GLU A 125 11.54 2.62 -34.24
#